data_156ba794a6d3c0d27f544f646331eab1
#
_entry.id   156ba794a6d3c0d27f544f646331eab1
#
_cell.length_a   1.000
_cell.length_b   1.000
_cell.length_c   1.000
_cell.angle_alpha   90.00
_cell.angle_beta   90.00
_cell.angle_gamma   90.00
#
_symmetry.space_group_name_H-M   'P 1'
#
loop_
_entity.id
_entity.type
_entity.pdbx_description
1 polymer ?
#
loop_
_entity_poly.entity_id
_entity_poly.type
_entity_poly.pdbx_seq_one_letter_code
_entity_poly.pdbx_strand_id
1 'polypeptide(L)'
;MGSMEIPLVSRRQKIGLLGGSFDPAHEAHVHISKYALKYFDLDQVWWLLTPSNPLKRNNPSPVDERLGVANLLVEHPKIFVTKIENELNTVYTSQTLKLIQIRCPNVRFVWLMGADNMIQFDKWMNWKEIVYRVPIGILARPDHTLAP
;
A
#
# COMPACT_ATOMS: atom_id res chain seq x y z
N MET A 1 -23.08 3.10 -10.24
CA MET A 1 -21.63 3.27 -10.24
C MET A 1 -21.15 3.60 -8.85
N GLY A 2 -20.37 2.71 -8.27
CA GLY A 2 -19.90 2.91 -6.92
C GLY A 2 -18.77 3.94 -6.84
N SER A 3 -18.76 4.74 -5.80
CA SER A 3 -17.64 5.58 -5.48
C SER A 3 -16.57 4.73 -4.82
N MET A 4 -15.30 5.09 -5.06
CA MET A 4 -14.19 4.44 -4.40
C MET A 4 -14.18 4.80 -2.91
N GLU A 5 -14.03 3.79 -2.06
CA GLU A 5 -13.91 4.00 -0.63
C GLU A 5 -12.51 4.46 -0.28
N ILE A 6 -12.36 5.74 -0.04
CA ILE A 6 -11.11 6.36 0.36
C ILE A 6 -11.24 6.79 1.82
N PRO A 7 -10.22 6.52 2.66
CA PRO A 7 -10.22 7.03 4.02
C PRO A 7 -10.36 8.55 4.03
N LEU A 8 -10.97 9.07 5.08
CA LEU A 8 -11.17 10.50 5.22
C LEU A 8 -9.82 11.21 5.33
N VAL A 9 -9.61 12.19 4.47
CA VAL A 9 -8.36 12.95 4.42
C VAL A 9 -8.64 14.43 4.37
N SER A 10 -7.74 15.21 4.95
CA SER A 10 -7.77 16.65 4.81
C SER A 10 -6.64 17.11 3.90
N ARG A 11 -6.66 18.38 3.55
CA ARG A 11 -5.62 18.96 2.68
C ARG A 11 -4.24 18.84 3.30
N ARG A 12 -3.23 18.59 2.46
CA ARG A 12 -1.81 18.56 2.81
C ARG A 12 -1.43 17.44 3.75
N GLN A 13 -2.30 16.47 3.96
CA GLN A 13 -1.90 15.28 4.70
C GLN A 13 -0.85 14.51 3.92
N LYS A 14 0.02 13.86 4.67
CA LYS A 14 1.08 13.02 4.11
C LYS A 14 0.72 11.57 4.40
N ILE A 15 0.53 10.79 3.35
CA ILE A 15 -0.03 9.45 3.47
C ILE A 15 0.90 8.44 2.82
N GLY A 16 1.25 7.40 3.58
CA GLY A 16 2.01 6.28 3.06
C GLY A 16 1.10 5.25 2.42
N LEU A 17 1.53 4.71 1.29
CA LEU A 17 0.82 3.65 0.59
C LEU A 17 1.66 2.38 0.66
N LEU A 18 1.11 1.33 1.25
CA LEU A 18 1.77 0.03 1.38
C LEU A 18 0.98 -1.00 0.58
N GLY A 19 1.54 -1.44 -0.54
CA GLY A 19 0.92 -2.43 -1.40
C GLY A 19 1.37 -3.84 -1.09
N GLY A 20 0.52 -4.81 -1.35
CA GLY A 20 0.84 -6.20 -1.17
C GLY A 20 -0.38 -7.09 -1.28
N SER A 21 -0.15 -8.39 -1.28
CA SER A 21 -1.26 -9.35 -1.31
C SER A 21 -1.97 -9.43 0.05
N PHE A 22 -1.22 -9.28 1.15
CA PHE A 22 -1.76 -9.43 2.51
C PHE A 22 -2.58 -10.73 2.63
N ASP A 23 -1.97 -11.83 2.29
CA ASP A 23 -2.66 -13.13 2.21
C ASP A 23 -1.96 -14.19 3.08
N PRO A 24 -2.17 -14.15 4.41
CA PRO A 24 -2.90 -13.13 5.14
C PRO A 24 -2.02 -11.96 5.56
N ALA A 25 -2.65 -10.87 5.99
CA ALA A 25 -1.96 -9.82 6.71
C ALA A 25 -1.44 -10.35 8.05
N HIS A 26 -0.32 -9.84 8.52
CA HIS A 26 0.26 -10.28 9.79
C HIS A 26 0.97 -9.13 10.50
N GLU A 27 1.48 -9.41 11.70
CA GLU A 27 2.07 -8.39 12.57
C GLU A 27 3.20 -7.59 11.93
N ALA A 28 3.97 -8.19 11.01
CA ALA A 28 5.05 -7.47 10.35
C ALA A 28 4.52 -6.30 9.52
N HIS A 29 3.36 -6.46 8.89
CA HIS A 29 2.73 -5.35 8.15
C HIS A 29 2.36 -4.20 9.09
N VAL A 30 1.84 -4.53 10.27
CA VAL A 30 1.48 -3.53 11.27
C VAL A 30 2.72 -2.81 11.78
N HIS A 31 3.79 -3.55 12.08
CA HIS A 31 5.05 -2.97 12.55
C HIS A 31 5.65 -2.01 11.53
N ILE A 32 5.70 -2.43 10.27
CA ILE A 32 6.22 -1.59 9.19
C ILE A 32 5.40 -0.30 9.08
N SER A 33 4.08 -0.42 9.16
CA SER A 33 3.19 0.73 9.06
C SER A 33 3.38 1.70 10.22
N LYS A 34 3.48 1.20 11.45
CA LYS A 34 3.72 2.04 12.63
C LYS A 34 5.08 2.73 12.54
N TYR A 35 6.09 2.01 12.09
CA TYR A 35 7.42 2.56 11.93
C TYR A 35 7.43 3.67 10.88
N ALA A 36 6.74 3.42 9.75
CA ALA A 36 6.65 4.40 8.67
C ALA A 36 5.93 5.68 9.11
N LEU A 37 4.85 5.55 9.87
CA LEU A 37 4.13 6.70 10.42
C LEU A 37 5.07 7.62 11.19
N LYS A 38 5.93 7.02 12.00
CA LYS A 38 6.86 7.77 12.83
C LYS A 38 8.06 8.27 12.04
N TYR A 39 8.70 7.38 11.29
CA TYR A 39 9.96 7.67 10.61
C TYR A 39 9.81 8.69 9.49
N PHE A 40 8.73 8.60 8.74
CA PHE A 40 8.45 9.52 7.63
C PHE A 40 7.48 10.64 8.00
N ASP A 41 7.09 10.71 9.25
CA ASP A 41 6.14 11.71 9.74
C ASP A 41 4.84 11.72 8.92
N LEU A 42 4.24 10.54 8.79
CA LEU A 42 3.02 10.35 8.02
C LEU A 42 1.79 10.60 8.88
N ASP A 43 0.73 11.10 8.26
CA ASP A 43 -0.56 11.27 8.92
C ASP A 43 -1.37 9.97 8.91
N GLN A 44 -1.23 9.19 7.84
CA GLN A 44 -1.93 7.92 7.69
C GLN A 44 -1.07 6.95 6.88
N VAL A 45 -1.38 5.66 7.01
CA VAL A 45 -0.88 4.62 6.10
C VAL A 45 -2.08 3.87 5.55
N TRP A 46 -2.14 3.74 4.25
CA TRP A 46 -3.18 2.95 3.56
C TRP A 46 -2.56 1.67 3.04
N TRP A 47 -3.16 0.56 3.40
CA TRP A 47 -2.80 -0.73 2.80
C TRP A 47 -3.60 -0.90 1.52
N LEU A 48 -2.89 -1.20 0.43
CA LEU A 48 -3.50 -1.43 -0.87
C LEU A 48 -3.44 -2.92 -1.18
N LEU A 49 -4.54 -3.62 -0.96
CA LEU A 49 -4.61 -5.05 -1.21
C LEU A 49 -4.64 -5.33 -2.71
N THR A 50 -3.73 -6.19 -3.16
CA THR A 50 -3.67 -6.58 -4.57
C THR A 50 -4.95 -7.30 -4.98
N PRO A 51 -5.56 -6.91 -6.12
CA PRO A 51 -6.76 -7.61 -6.61
C PRO A 51 -6.49 -9.06 -6.94
N SER A 52 -7.51 -9.91 -6.81
CA SER A 52 -7.45 -11.28 -7.30
C SER A 52 -7.67 -11.30 -8.80
N ASN A 53 -6.87 -12.12 -9.49
CA ASN A 53 -7.01 -12.30 -10.93
C ASN A 53 -7.17 -13.80 -11.22
N PRO A 54 -8.39 -14.24 -11.56
CA PRO A 54 -8.65 -15.67 -11.78
C PRO A 54 -7.85 -16.28 -12.92
N LEU A 55 -7.24 -15.46 -13.77
CA LEU A 55 -6.42 -15.95 -14.88
C LEU A 55 -4.97 -16.23 -14.46
N LYS A 56 -4.57 -15.82 -13.25
CA LYS A 56 -3.22 -16.06 -12.76
C LYS A 56 -3.15 -17.33 -11.95
N ARG A 57 -2.02 -18.02 -12.09
CA ARG A 57 -1.80 -19.29 -11.42
C ARG A 57 -1.63 -19.15 -9.90
N ASN A 58 -0.90 -18.14 -9.46
CA ASN A 58 -0.65 -17.85 -8.05
C ASN A 58 -1.51 -16.68 -7.61
N ASN A 59 -2.82 -16.88 -7.67
CA ASN A 59 -3.76 -15.85 -7.35
C ASN A 59 -3.97 -15.76 -5.84
N PRO A 60 -3.95 -14.57 -5.23
CA PRO A 60 -4.27 -14.47 -3.82
C PRO A 60 -5.75 -14.80 -3.56
N SER A 61 -6.07 -15.08 -2.31
CA SER A 61 -7.45 -15.31 -1.88
C SER A 61 -8.34 -14.12 -2.25
N PRO A 62 -9.66 -14.28 -2.30
CA PRO A 62 -10.56 -13.18 -2.63
C PRO A 62 -10.28 -11.95 -1.79
N VAL A 63 -10.35 -10.78 -2.42
CA VAL A 63 -9.95 -9.52 -1.78
C VAL A 63 -10.79 -9.21 -0.54
N ASP A 64 -12.10 -9.50 -0.57
CA ASP A 64 -12.95 -9.22 0.58
C ASP A 64 -12.62 -10.09 1.78
N GLU A 65 -12.20 -11.33 1.54
CA GLU A 65 -11.74 -12.23 2.59
C GLU A 65 -10.46 -11.71 3.24
N ARG A 66 -9.48 -11.31 2.43
CA ARG A 66 -8.24 -10.73 2.93
C ARG A 66 -8.46 -9.41 3.65
N LEU A 67 -9.38 -8.59 3.13
CA LEU A 67 -9.76 -7.34 3.76
C LEU A 67 -10.33 -7.56 5.16
N GLY A 68 -11.20 -8.56 5.31
CA GLY A 68 -11.78 -8.89 6.60
C GLY A 68 -10.74 -9.30 7.63
N VAL A 69 -9.79 -10.16 7.24
CA VAL A 69 -8.71 -10.58 8.12
C VAL A 69 -7.82 -9.41 8.52
N ALA A 70 -7.46 -8.58 7.56
CA ALA A 70 -6.61 -7.42 7.82
C ALA A 70 -7.29 -6.41 8.75
N ASN A 71 -8.58 -6.19 8.58
CA ASN A 71 -9.32 -5.27 9.45
C ASN A 71 -9.40 -5.75 10.89
N LEU A 72 -9.44 -7.07 11.10
CA LEU A 72 -9.39 -7.63 12.46
C LEU A 72 -8.02 -7.44 13.11
N LEU A 73 -6.97 -7.45 12.31
CA LEU A 73 -5.61 -7.31 12.80
C LEU A 73 -5.25 -5.87 13.13
N VAL A 74 -5.70 -4.92 12.32
CA VAL A 74 -5.31 -3.52 12.47
C VAL A 74 -6.13 -2.85 13.57
N GLU A 75 -5.44 -2.37 14.60
CA GLU A 75 -6.04 -1.67 15.74
C GLU A 75 -5.46 -0.28 15.91
N HIS A 76 -4.99 0.31 14.83
CA HIS A 76 -4.37 1.63 14.87
C HIS A 76 -5.22 2.64 14.11
N PRO A 77 -5.49 3.82 14.71
CA PRO A 77 -6.40 4.80 14.10
C PRO A 77 -5.88 5.46 12.83
N LYS A 78 -4.59 5.32 12.54
CA LYS A 78 -3.96 5.93 11.37
C LYS A 78 -3.61 4.91 10.28
N ILE A 79 -3.96 3.65 10.47
CA ILE A 79 -3.72 2.60 9.47
C ILE A 79 -5.07 2.15 8.91
N PHE A 80 -5.22 2.25 7.61
CA PHE A 80 -6.47 1.93 6.92
C PHE A 80 -6.24 0.84 5.90
N VAL A 81 -7.04 -0.22 5.96
CA VAL A 81 -7.01 -1.31 4.99
C VAL A 81 -7.98 -0.95 3.86
N THR A 82 -7.50 -1.02 2.62
CA THR A 82 -8.31 -0.64 1.46
C THR A 82 -8.25 -1.69 0.37
N LYS A 83 -9.25 -1.69 -0.48
CA LYS A 83 -9.25 -2.44 -1.74
C LYS A 83 -9.33 -1.49 -2.93
N ILE A 84 -8.61 -0.37 -2.82
CA ILE A 84 -8.64 0.70 -3.82
C ILE A 84 -8.28 0.17 -5.22
N GLU A 85 -7.26 -0.68 -5.32
CA GLU A 85 -6.86 -1.24 -6.61
C GLU A 85 -7.97 -2.08 -7.23
N ASN A 86 -8.69 -2.84 -6.40
CA ASN A 86 -9.81 -3.63 -6.88
C ASN A 86 -10.95 -2.73 -7.38
N GLU A 87 -11.22 -1.65 -6.66
CA GLU A 87 -12.29 -0.72 -7.03
C GLU A 87 -11.94 0.10 -8.26
N LEU A 88 -10.67 0.48 -8.43
CA LEU A 88 -10.19 1.20 -9.59
C LEU A 88 -9.98 0.28 -10.79
N ASN A 89 -9.99 -1.02 -10.58
CA ASN A 89 -9.70 -2.03 -11.61
C ASN A 89 -8.29 -1.83 -12.18
N THR A 90 -7.32 -1.53 -11.31
CA THR A 90 -5.93 -1.36 -11.69
C THR A 90 -5.11 -2.57 -11.29
N VAL A 91 -4.08 -2.88 -12.07
CA VAL A 91 -3.18 -4.00 -11.84
C VAL A 91 -1.78 -3.52 -11.51
N TYR A 92 -1.38 -2.40 -12.08
CA TYR A 92 -0.03 -1.87 -11.93
C TYR A 92 -0.01 -0.66 -11.00
N THR A 93 1.01 -0.60 -10.14
CA THR A 93 1.19 0.48 -9.18
C THR A 93 1.18 1.86 -9.84
N SER A 94 1.80 2.00 -11.00
CA SER A 94 1.83 3.28 -11.72
C SER A 94 0.44 3.79 -12.07
N GLN A 95 -0.46 2.89 -12.47
CA GLN A 95 -1.84 3.24 -12.77
C GLN A 95 -2.59 3.65 -11.50
N THR A 96 -2.40 2.88 -10.43
CA THR A 96 -3.04 3.14 -9.15
C THR A 96 -2.65 4.51 -8.62
N LEU A 97 -1.36 4.83 -8.63
CA LEU A 97 -0.87 6.12 -8.15
C LEU A 97 -1.44 7.28 -8.95
N LYS A 98 -1.47 7.14 -10.26
CA LYS A 98 -2.03 8.19 -11.13
C LYS A 98 -3.49 8.49 -10.76
N LEU A 99 -4.30 7.46 -10.59
CA LEU A 99 -5.72 7.64 -10.30
C LEU A 99 -5.95 8.13 -8.87
N ILE A 100 -5.18 7.67 -7.91
CA ILE A 100 -5.28 8.16 -6.52
C ILE A 100 -4.93 9.64 -6.45
N GLN A 101 -3.87 10.04 -7.14
CA GLN A 101 -3.45 11.45 -7.15
C GLN A 101 -4.49 12.36 -7.78
N ILE A 102 -5.18 11.88 -8.81
CA ILE A 102 -6.26 12.64 -9.45
C ILE A 102 -7.41 12.84 -8.47
N ARG A 103 -7.73 11.81 -7.68
CA ARG A 103 -8.84 11.87 -6.72
C ARG A 103 -8.49 12.64 -5.46
N CYS A 104 -7.22 12.69 -5.10
CA CYS A 104 -6.74 13.35 -3.89
C CYS A 104 -5.62 14.34 -4.24
N PRO A 105 -5.92 15.41 -4.99
CA PRO A 105 -4.87 16.26 -5.58
C PRO A 105 -4.05 17.06 -4.55
N ASN A 106 -4.58 17.25 -3.34
CA ASN A 106 -3.89 18.04 -2.32
C ASN A 106 -3.22 17.18 -1.26
N VAL A 107 -3.18 15.86 -1.46
CA VAL A 107 -2.56 14.92 -0.53
C VAL A 107 -1.17 14.56 -1.05
N ARG A 108 -0.20 14.49 -0.14
CA ARG A 108 1.15 14.06 -0.47
C ARG A 108 1.27 12.56 -0.16
N PHE A 109 1.54 11.78 -1.19
CA PHE A 109 1.68 10.34 -1.03
C PHE A 109 3.14 9.93 -1.01
N VAL A 110 3.46 8.90 -0.22
CA VAL A 110 4.76 8.23 -0.19
C VAL A 110 4.51 6.76 -0.45
N TRP A 111 5.19 6.19 -1.43
CA TRP A 111 5.10 4.75 -1.68
C TRP A 111 6.04 4.04 -0.72
N LEU A 112 5.50 3.17 0.12
CA LEU A 112 6.27 2.44 1.11
C LEU A 112 6.68 1.08 0.55
N MET A 113 7.91 0.70 0.80
CA MET A 113 8.47 -0.52 0.26
C MET A 113 9.47 -1.12 1.24
N GLY A 114 9.42 -2.44 1.41
CA GLY A 114 10.46 -3.13 2.14
C GLY A 114 11.76 -3.15 1.36
N ALA A 115 12.88 -3.18 2.08
CA ALA A 115 14.20 -3.18 1.45
C ALA A 115 14.38 -4.38 0.51
N ASP A 116 13.77 -5.50 0.83
CA ASP A 116 13.83 -6.70 0.00
C ASP A 116 13.13 -6.54 -1.35
N ASN A 117 12.11 -5.70 -1.42
CA ASN A 117 11.40 -5.43 -2.67
C ASN A 117 12.14 -4.46 -3.58
N MET A 118 13.09 -3.70 -3.05
CA MET A 118 13.89 -2.76 -3.84
C MET A 118 14.67 -3.45 -4.96
N ILE A 119 15.10 -4.67 -4.70
CA ILE A 119 15.94 -5.42 -5.65
C ILE A 119 15.19 -5.66 -6.96
N GLN A 120 13.86 -5.80 -6.90
CA GLN A 120 13.04 -6.09 -8.07
C GLN A 120 12.23 -4.91 -8.56
N PHE A 121 12.41 -3.75 -7.95
CA PHE A 121 11.59 -2.58 -8.27
C PHE A 121 11.74 -2.14 -9.73
N ASP A 122 12.93 -2.26 -10.28
CA ASP A 122 13.19 -1.90 -11.68
C ASP A 122 12.51 -2.82 -12.68
N LYS A 123 11.92 -3.92 -12.21
CA LYS A 123 11.13 -4.83 -13.05
C LYS A 123 9.64 -4.49 -13.06
N TRP A 124 9.22 -3.55 -12.23
CA TRP A 124 7.82 -3.14 -12.19
C TRP A 124 7.46 -2.33 -13.41
N MET A 125 6.25 -2.54 -13.90
CA MET A 125 5.73 -1.79 -15.04
C MET A 125 5.81 -0.28 -14.76
N ASN A 126 6.47 0.45 -15.65
CA ASN A 126 6.61 1.91 -15.55
C ASN A 126 7.20 2.38 -14.21
N TRP A 127 8.20 1.66 -13.71
CA TRP A 127 8.79 1.99 -12.41
C TRP A 127 9.36 3.40 -12.35
N LYS A 128 9.89 3.92 -13.46
CA LYS A 128 10.42 5.28 -13.49
C LYS A 128 9.33 6.32 -13.28
N GLU A 129 8.14 6.06 -13.78
CA GLU A 129 6.98 6.92 -13.55
C GLU A 129 6.59 6.94 -12.09
N ILE A 130 6.68 5.80 -11.41
CA ILE A 130 6.39 5.73 -9.97
C ILE A 130 7.33 6.64 -9.19
N VAL A 131 8.62 6.53 -9.44
CA VAL A 131 9.64 7.35 -8.78
C VAL A 131 9.42 8.84 -9.06
N TYR A 132 9.01 9.15 -10.28
CA TYR A 132 8.74 10.53 -10.66
C TYR A 132 7.52 11.11 -9.94
N ARG A 133 6.50 10.29 -9.73
CA ARG A 133 5.23 10.75 -9.15
C ARG A 133 5.27 10.93 -7.65
N VAL A 134 5.93 10.03 -6.93
CA VAL A 134 5.90 10.01 -5.47
C VAL A 134 7.26 9.66 -4.90
N PRO A 135 7.60 10.19 -3.71
CA PRO A 135 8.77 9.69 -2.98
C PRO A 135 8.60 8.22 -2.61
N ILE A 136 9.70 7.51 -2.58
CA ILE A 136 9.74 6.11 -2.17
C ILE A 136 10.32 6.04 -0.77
N GLY A 137 9.56 5.50 0.18
CA GLY A 137 10.00 5.27 1.54
C GLY A 137 10.43 3.82 1.70
N ILE A 138 11.70 3.58 1.96
CA ILE A 138 12.26 2.25 2.06
C ILE A 138 12.47 1.89 3.52
N LEU A 139 11.94 0.73 3.92
CA LEU A 139 11.98 0.27 5.29
C LEU A 139 12.59 -1.12 5.37
N ALA A 140 13.50 -1.30 6.32
CA ALA A 140 13.99 -2.63 6.65
C ALA A 140 12.97 -3.33 7.54
N ARG A 141 12.71 -4.60 7.30
CA ARG A 141 11.88 -5.38 8.20
C ARG A 141 12.64 -5.66 9.49
N PRO A 142 11.97 -5.59 10.64
CA PRO A 142 12.65 -5.84 11.93
C PRO A 142 13.39 -7.17 11.99
N ASP A 143 12.83 -8.23 11.41
CA ASP A 143 13.45 -9.54 11.39
C ASP A 143 14.66 -9.60 10.45
N HIS A 144 14.73 -8.72 9.45
CA HIS A 144 15.86 -8.63 8.54
C HIS A 144 17.04 -7.89 9.13
N THR A 145 16.81 -7.00 10.09
CA THR A 145 17.89 -6.28 10.76
C THR A 145 18.72 -7.19 11.64
N LEU A 146 18.15 -8.34 12.03
CA LEU A 146 18.81 -9.32 12.89
C LEU A 146 19.46 -10.43 12.08
N ALA A 147 19.19 -10.51 10.79
CA ALA A 147 19.80 -11.51 9.92
C ALA A 147 21.23 -11.10 9.59
N PRO A 148 22.17 -12.02 9.75
CA PRO A 148 23.56 -11.73 9.39
C PRO A 148 23.76 -11.58 7.90
#